data_1f76dfead91ebdf1e1323af42317793d
#
_entry.id   1f76dfead91ebdf1e1323af42317793d
#
_cell.length_a   1.000
_cell.length_b   1.000
_cell.length_c   1.000
_cell.angle_alpha   90.00
_cell.angle_beta   90.00
_cell.angle_gamma   90.00
#
_symmetry.space_group_name_H-M   'P 1'
#
loop_
_entity.id
_entity.type
_entity.pdbx_description
1 polymer ?
#
loop_
_entity_poly.entity_id
_entity_poly.type
_entity_poly.pdbx_seq_one_letter_code
_entity_poly.pdbx_strand_id
1 'polypeptide(L)'
;MATLNNVLVIGLGMMGASLCSSIRKNKLSKNIIGYDLSNKNLSYAKKKRVIDEALTNISKMTNPDLIILCTPSSTYENITSEIIKYVSKKIILTDIGSSKGKVCSNIYKLTAKSKIEYLSSHPMTGSEKTGPGNLISDMFLNKVVFLIDKSKCSRSTYTKLSSFWKSLGSHTYDLDKKEHDILMSETSHISHLMSYVFMQTLPQRIIDNNLSLLLGGGIREHVRLSQSSPEMWTDIFINNKNNLNKSIIRIENNLNRFRKLINDSDEKKIISLLKKINNKTK
;
A
#
# COMPACT_ATOMS: atom_id res chain seq x y z
N MET A 1 2.36 20.25 -13.33
CA MET A 1 3.61 20.10 -12.57
C MET A 1 4.79 20.26 -13.51
N ALA A 2 5.90 20.89 -13.11
CA ALA A 2 7.12 20.86 -13.91
C ALA A 2 7.66 19.42 -13.95
N THR A 3 8.11 18.97 -15.12
CA THR A 3 8.68 17.63 -15.32
C THR A 3 9.94 17.48 -14.46
N LEU A 4 10.02 16.41 -13.67
CA LEU A 4 11.19 16.06 -12.89
C LEU A 4 12.35 15.66 -13.84
N ASN A 5 13.60 15.92 -13.45
CA ASN A 5 14.72 15.43 -14.24
C ASN A 5 14.92 13.93 -14.02
N ASN A 6 15.05 13.51 -12.76
CA ASN A 6 15.28 12.11 -12.39
C ASN A 6 14.33 11.66 -11.30
N VAL A 7 13.66 10.52 -11.50
CA VAL A 7 12.89 9.81 -10.47
C VAL A 7 13.52 8.45 -10.26
N LEU A 8 13.85 8.11 -9.01
CA LEU A 8 14.33 6.79 -8.62
C LEU A 8 13.18 6.01 -7.96
N VAL A 9 12.83 4.86 -8.51
CA VAL A 9 11.88 3.92 -7.93
C VAL A 9 12.63 2.73 -7.38
N ILE A 10 12.49 2.48 -6.09
CA ILE A 10 13.15 1.38 -5.37
C ILE A 10 12.12 0.29 -5.08
N GLY A 11 12.34 -0.89 -5.67
CA GLY A 11 11.38 -2.00 -5.70
C GLY A 11 10.56 -1.99 -7.00
N LEU A 12 10.90 -2.87 -7.93
CA LEU A 12 10.26 -3.01 -9.24
C LEU A 12 9.35 -4.26 -9.28
N GLY A 13 8.64 -4.52 -8.18
CA GLY A 13 7.51 -5.42 -8.18
C GLY A 13 6.34 -4.86 -9.00
N MET A 14 5.16 -5.46 -8.90
CA MET A 14 3.97 -5.03 -9.62
C MET A 14 3.67 -3.53 -9.40
N MET A 15 3.67 -3.06 -8.14
CA MET A 15 3.37 -1.66 -7.81
C MET A 15 4.42 -0.68 -8.33
N GLY A 16 5.72 -0.96 -8.11
CA GLY A 16 6.79 -0.08 -8.58
C GLY A 16 6.87 -0.02 -10.11
N ALA A 17 6.73 -1.13 -10.80
CA ALA A 17 6.67 -1.17 -12.25
C ALA A 17 5.44 -0.43 -12.80
N SER A 18 4.27 -0.57 -12.16
CA SER A 18 3.06 0.19 -12.51
C SER A 18 3.27 1.70 -12.34
N LEU A 19 3.95 2.09 -11.25
CA LEU A 19 4.28 3.49 -10.99
C LEU A 19 5.23 4.05 -12.07
N CYS A 20 6.31 3.34 -12.40
CA CYS A 20 7.21 3.72 -13.48
C CYS A 20 6.46 3.88 -14.81
N SER A 21 5.58 2.94 -15.15
CA SER A 21 4.76 2.99 -16.36
C SER A 21 3.82 4.21 -16.36
N SER A 22 3.18 4.51 -15.23
CA SER A 22 2.31 5.68 -15.06
C SER A 22 3.11 7.00 -15.17
N ILE A 23 4.31 7.08 -14.57
CA ILE A 23 5.21 8.25 -14.68
C ILE A 23 5.58 8.50 -16.15
N ARG A 24 5.94 7.44 -16.88
CA ARG A 24 6.27 7.51 -18.30
C ARG A 24 5.10 7.96 -19.15
N LYS A 25 3.93 7.32 -18.97
CA LYS A 25 2.70 7.65 -19.72
C LYS A 25 2.34 9.13 -19.57
N ASN A 26 2.46 9.67 -18.37
CA ASN A 26 2.13 11.06 -18.06
C ASN A 26 3.30 12.04 -18.21
N LYS A 27 4.46 11.60 -18.71
CA LYS A 27 5.66 12.41 -18.96
C LYS A 27 6.13 13.22 -17.75
N LEU A 28 6.05 12.64 -16.54
CA LEU A 28 6.35 13.33 -15.29
C LEU A 28 7.84 13.38 -14.95
N SER A 29 8.66 12.55 -15.61
CA SER A 29 10.11 12.56 -15.47
C SER A 29 10.79 12.43 -16.83
N LYS A 30 11.95 13.09 -16.99
CA LYS A 30 12.83 12.92 -18.15
C LYS A 30 13.54 11.57 -18.11
N ASN A 31 13.93 11.12 -16.91
CA ASN A 31 14.63 9.87 -16.69
C ASN A 31 14.02 9.12 -15.50
N ILE A 32 13.68 7.85 -15.69
CA ILE A 32 13.13 6.95 -14.68
C ILE A 32 14.21 5.92 -14.37
N ILE A 33 14.73 5.97 -13.15
CA ILE A 33 15.76 5.07 -12.64
C ILE A 33 15.08 4.02 -11.79
N GLY A 34 15.39 2.76 -12.00
CA GLY A 34 14.86 1.65 -11.20
C GLY A 34 15.96 0.96 -10.42
N TYR A 35 15.68 0.62 -9.16
CA TYR A 35 16.51 -0.24 -8.33
C TYR A 35 15.68 -1.40 -7.78
N ASP A 36 16.22 -2.60 -7.87
CA ASP A 36 15.62 -3.81 -7.29
C ASP A 36 16.72 -4.81 -6.96
N LEU A 37 16.56 -5.60 -5.90
CA LEU A 37 17.47 -6.68 -5.55
C LEU A 37 17.43 -7.83 -6.58
N SER A 38 16.30 -7.99 -7.27
CA SER A 38 16.11 -8.98 -8.33
C SER A 38 16.60 -8.47 -9.68
N ASN A 39 17.72 -8.99 -10.16
CA ASN A 39 18.21 -8.72 -11.52
C ASN A 39 17.17 -9.08 -12.59
N LYS A 40 16.29 -10.06 -12.33
CA LYS A 40 15.19 -10.44 -13.22
C LYS A 40 14.19 -9.29 -13.36
N ASN A 41 13.80 -8.64 -12.26
CA ASN A 41 12.90 -7.49 -12.26
C ASN A 41 13.53 -6.29 -12.99
N LEU A 42 14.79 -5.98 -12.71
CA LEU A 42 15.54 -4.92 -13.40
C LEU A 42 15.61 -5.16 -14.91
N SER A 43 15.99 -6.35 -15.33
CA SER A 43 16.11 -6.72 -16.75
C SER A 43 14.76 -6.65 -17.45
N TYR A 44 13.69 -7.13 -16.80
CA TYR A 44 12.33 -7.02 -17.32
C TYR A 44 11.90 -5.56 -17.52
N ALA A 45 12.03 -4.73 -16.49
CA ALA A 45 11.64 -3.33 -16.53
C ALA A 45 12.42 -2.54 -17.59
N LYS A 46 13.72 -2.81 -17.75
CA LYS A 46 14.56 -2.22 -18.79
C LYS A 46 14.13 -2.67 -20.19
N LYS A 47 13.98 -3.99 -20.41
CA LYS A 47 13.55 -4.57 -21.71
C LYS A 47 12.18 -4.04 -22.14
N LYS A 48 11.25 -3.87 -21.21
CA LYS A 48 9.91 -3.33 -21.46
C LYS A 48 9.88 -1.80 -21.50
N ARG A 49 11.03 -1.14 -21.39
CA ARG A 49 11.15 0.31 -21.38
C ARG A 49 10.28 0.97 -20.28
N VAL A 50 10.10 0.27 -19.17
CA VAL A 50 9.40 0.80 -17.98
C VAL A 50 10.31 1.77 -17.24
N ILE A 51 11.61 1.49 -17.24
CA ILE A 51 12.68 2.37 -16.73
C ILE A 51 13.67 2.72 -17.84
N ASP A 52 14.36 3.86 -17.69
CA ASP A 52 15.43 4.29 -18.59
C ASP A 52 16.79 3.77 -18.14
N GLU A 53 17.00 3.67 -16.82
CA GLU A 53 18.25 3.23 -16.22
C GLU A 53 17.99 2.21 -15.12
N ALA A 54 18.81 1.16 -15.08
CA ALA A 54 18.83 0.15 -14.04
C ALA A 54 20.00 0.44 -13.08
N LEU A 55 19.68 0.83 -11.85
CA LEU A 55 20.68 1.02 -10.79
C LEU A 55 20.96 -0.30 -10.11
N THR A 56 22.22 -0.73 -10.13
CA THR A 56 22.65 -2.01 -9.50
C THR A 56 23.15 -1.82 -8.06
N ASN A 57 23.48 -0.58 -7.66
CA ASN A 57 23.93 -0.24 -6.34
C ASN A 57 23.51 1.19 -5.99
N ILE A 58 22.92 1.39 -4.80
CA ILE A 58 22.48 2.72 -4.32
C ILE A 58 23.65 3.71 -4.24
N SER A 59 24.89 3.25 -4.01
CA SER A 59 26.08 4.11 -3.99
C SER A 59 26.36 4.82 -5.32
N LYS A 60 25.83 4.32 -6.43
CA LYS A 60 25.95 4.92 -7.77
C LYS A 60 24.81 5.88 -8.10
N MET A 61 23.96 6.17 -7.14
CA MET A 61 22.81 7.07 -7.32
C MET A 61 23.25 8.50 -7.63
N THR A 62 22.70 9.10 -8.68
CA THR A 62 23.01 10.47 -9.16
C THR A 62 22.01 11.51 -8.64
N ASN A 63 21.75 11.54 -7.32
CA ASN A 63 20.86 12.52 -6.65
C ASN A 63 19.56 12.83 -7.42
N PRO A 64 18.58 11.93 -7.44
CA PRO A 64 17.30 12.15 -8.11
C PRO A 64 16.51 13.30 -7.43
N ASP A 65 15.51 13.83 -8.13
CA ASP A 65 14.62 14.85 -7.56
C ASP A 65 13.59 14.22 -6.61
N LEU A 66 13.21 12.99 -6.91
CA LEU A 66 12.23 12.20 -6.14
C LEU A 66 12.68 10.74 -6.05
N ILE A 67 12.67 10.18 -4.83
CA ILE A 67 12.84 8.75 -4.57
C ILE A 67 11.52 8.20 -4.06
N ILE A 68 11.09 7.05 -4.59
CA ILE A 68 9.85 6.38 -4.19
C ILE A 68 10.16 4.94 -3.75
N LEU A 69 9.88 4.63 -2.49
CA LEU A 69 10.04 3.29 -1.93
C LEU A 69 8.80 2.45 -2.24
N CYS A 70 8.99 1.41 -3.04
CA CYS A 70 7.96 0.45 -3.46
C CYS A 70 8.29 -0.99 -3.00
N THR A 71 9.18 -1.14 -2.03
CA THR A 71 9.55 -2.40 -1.38
C THR A 71 8.65 -2.67 -0.16
N PRO A 72 8.72 -3.83 0.52
CA PRO A 72 8.08 -4.03 1.81
C PRO A 72 8.51 -2.97 2.84
N SER A 73 7.57 -2.52 3.67
CA SER A 73 7.83 -1.41 4.60
C SER A 73 8.88 -1.71 5.66
N SER A 74 9.08 -2.98 5.99
CA SER A 74 10.16 -3.47 6.87
C SER A 74 11.57 -3.16 6.36
N THR A 75 11.73 -2.88 5.06
CA THR A 75 13.04 -2.57 4.46
C THR A 75 13.36 -1.07 4.42
N TYR A 76 12.38 -0.21 4.68
CA TYR A 76 12.51 1.24 4.46
C TYR A 76 13.62 1.89 5.30
N GLU A 77 13.78 1.48 6.56
CA GLU A 77 14.81 2.02 7.44
C GLU A 77 16.22 1.75 6.90
N ASN A 78 16.48 0.52 6.50
CA ASN A 78 17.78 0.11 5.94
C ASN A 78 18.06 0.83 4.62
N ILE A 79 17.09 0.88 3.72
CA ILE A 79 17.22 1.56 2.43
C ILE A 79 17.44 3.07 2.64
N THR A 80 16.67 3.71 3.53
CA THR A 80 16.83 5.13 3.82
C THR A 80 18.19 5.43 4.44
N SER A 81 18.67 4.61 5.36
CA SER A 81 20.00 4.73 5.97
C SER A 81 21.12 4.63 4.93
N GLU A 82 20.94 3.77 3.93
CA GLU A 82 21.89 3.66 2.82
C GLU A 82 21.84 4.89 1.92
N ILE A 83 20.65 5.34 1.53
CA ILE A 83 20.45 6.54 0.68
C ILE A 83 21.11 7.78 1.30
N ILE A 84 20.94 7.98 2.61
CA ILE A 84 21.49 9.16 3.33
C ILE A 84 23.00 9.32 3.11
N LYS A 85 23.75 8.24 2.98
CA LYS A 85 25.21 8.26 2.81
C LYS A 85 25.65 8.93 1.49
N TYR A 86 24.79 8.90 0.47
CA TYR A 86 25.13 9.34 -0.89
C TYR A 86 24.38 10.59 -1.35
N VAL A 87 23.48 11.13 -0.52
CA VAL A 87 22.73 12.34 -0.86
C VAL A 87 23.58 13.58 -0.64
N SER A 88 23.87 14.32 -1.72
CA SER A 88 24.65 15.56 -1.69
C SER A 88 23.80 16.83 -1.85
N LYS A 89 22.60 16.75 -2.44
CA LYS A 89 21.63 17.86 -2.59
C LYS A 89 20.28 17.52 -1.93
N LYS A 90 19.42 18.52 -1.78
CA LYS A 90 18.05 18.32 -1.27
C LYS A 90 17.23 17.44 -2.22
N ILE A 91 16.65 16.37 -1.70
CA ILE A 91 15.79 15.43 -2.44
C ILE A 91 14.49 15.19 -1.68
N ILE A 92 13.46 14.75 -2.41
CA ILE A 92 12.20 14.28 -1.84
C ILE A 92 12.24 12.77 -1.76
N LEU A 93 11.90 12.21 -0.59
CA LEU A 93 11.67 10.79 -0.39
C LEU A 93 10.20 10.56 -0.07
N THR A 94 9.59 9.60 -0.73
CA THR A 94 8.24 9.10 -0.41
C THR A 94 8.20 7.59 -0.47
N ASP A 95 7.11 7.01 0.00
CA ASP A 95 6.84 5.58 -0.05
C ASP A 95 5.38 5.31 -0.45
N ILE A 96 5.04 4.05 -0.68
CA ILE A 96 3.68 3.60 -1.00
C ILE A 96 3.14 2.57 0.01
N GLY A 97 3.76 2.44 1.17
CA GLY A 97 3.43 1.43 2.17
C GLY A 97 2.04 1.57 2.77
N SER A 98 1.45 0.45 3.18
CA SER A 98 0.08 0.38 3.69
C SER A 98 -0.04 0.62 5.19
N SER A 99 1.06 0.68 5.96
CA SER A 99 1.11 1.00 7.39
C SER A 99 2.10 2.14 7.63
N LYS A 100 1.77 3.08 8.56
CA LYS A 100 2.49 4.35 8.69
C LYS A 100 3.08 4.63 10.08
N GLY A 101 2.43 4.22 11.14
CA GLY A 101 2.75 4.66 12.50
C GLY A 101 4.22 4.55 12.89
N LYS A 102 4.75 3.34 12.99
CA LYS A 102 6.14 3.07 13.36
C LYS A 102 7.09 3.45 12.23
N VAL A 103 6.75 3.05 11.00
CA VAL A 103 7.58 3.25 9.81
C VAL A 103 7.89 4.73 9.60
N CYS A 104 6.85 5.59 9.51
CA CYS A 104 7.05 7.03 9.35
C CYS A 104 7.88 7.63 10.48
N SER A 105 7.61 7.22 11.75
CA SER A 105 8.35 7.74 12.91
C SER A 105 9.85 7.46 12.81
N ASN A 106 10.23 6.29 12.33
CA ASN A 106 11.63 5.90 12.18
C ASN A 106 12.29 6.64 11.01
N ILE A 107 11.61 6.76 9.88
CA ILE A 107 12.14 7.50 8.71
C ILE A 107 12.31 8.99 9.04
N TYR A 108 11.36 9.62 9.76
CA TYR A 108 11.52 11.01 10.21
C TYR A 108 12.75 11.21 11.08
N LYS A 109 13.05 10.26 12.01
CA LYS A 109 14.26 10.32 12.84
C LYS A 109 15.53 10.21 12.00
N LEU A 110 15.56 9.28 11.05
CA LEU A 110 16.72 9.06 10.17
C LEU A 110 16.99 10.29 9.30
N THR A 111 15.95 10.89 8.74
CA THR A 111 16.09 12.00 7.77
C THR A 111 16.26 13.38 8.42
N ALA A 112 16.02 13.52 9.73
CA ALA A 112 15.97 14.80 10.44
C ALA A 112 17.22 15.70 10.28
N LYS A 113 18.40 15.10 10.14
CA LYS A 113 19.68 15.79 9.95
C LYS A 113 20.28 15.58 8.56
N SER A 114 19.50 15.11 7.61
CA SER A 114 19.93 14.84 6.24
C SER A 114 19.38 15.89 5.26
N LYS A 115 19.78 15.79 3.99
CA LYS A 115 19.23 16.59 2.91
C LYS A 115 17.96 15.97 2.30
N ILE A 116 17.35 15.00 2.99
CA ILE A 116 16.14 14.32 2.54
C ILE A 116 14.93 14.95 3.22
N GLU A 117 13.96 15.41 2.44
CA GLU A 117 12.62 15.70 2.94
C GLU A 117 11.70 14.51 2.67
N TYR A 118 11.28 13.86 3.75
CA TYR A 118 10.38 12.72 3.68
C TYR A 118 8.92 13.14 3.87
N LEU A 119 8.07 12.77 2.91
CA LEU A 119 6.61 12.83 3.01
C LEU A 119 6.03 11.50 2.56
N SER A 120 5.45 10.77 3.47
CA SER A 120 4.89 9.44 3.19
C SER A 120 3.61 9.53 2.39
N SER A 121 3.40 8.58 1.48
CA SER A 121 2.19 8.43 0.67
C SER A 121 1.61 7.03 0.81
N HIS A 122 0.29 6.89 0.67
CA HIS A 122 -0.37 5.59 0.55
C HIS A 122 -1.42 5.64 -0.56
N PRO A 123 -1.12 5.15 -1.76
CA PRO A 123 -2.13 4.99 -2.81
C PRO A 123 -3.07 3.83 -2.49
N MET A 124 -4.37 4.13 -2.43
CA MET A 124 -5.44 3.14 -2.18
C MET A 124 -5.71 2.33 -3.44
N THR A 125 -4.72 1.57 -3.84
CA THR A 125 -4.78 0.67 -4.99
C THR A 125 -3.76 -0.45 -4.83
N GLY A 126 -3.99 -1.56 -5.50
CA GLY A 126 -3.12 -2.73 -5.47
C GLY A 126 -3.76 -3.88 -6.23
N SER A 127 -3.07 -5.01 -6.27
CA SER A 127 -3.56 -6.27 -6.81
C SER A 127 -2.92 -7.42 -6.04
N GLU A 128 -3.57 -8.56 -6.05
CA GLU A 128 -3.04 -9.83 -5.54
C GLU A 128 -1.87 -10.36 -6.36
N LYS A 129 -1.69 -9.85 -7.59
CA LYS A 129 -0.62 -10.26 -8.50
C LYS A 129 0.73 -9.70 -8.08
N THR A 130 1.79 -10.45 -8.34
CA THR A 130 3.17 -10.08 -8.00
C THR A 130 4.07 -9.96 -9.23
N GLY A 131 5.19 -9.26 -9.09
CA GLY A 131 6.20 -9.11 -10.14
C GLY A 131 5.87 -8.06 -11.21
N PRO A 132 6.90 -7.57 -11.93
CA PRO A 132 6.75 -6.47 -12.90
C PRO A 132 5.95 -6.86 -14.16
N GLY A 133 5.78 -8.15 -14.44
CA GLY A 133 4.98 -8.65 -15.56
C GLY A 133 3.48 -8.34 -15.44
N ASN A 134 3.02 -8.06 -14.23
CA ASN A 134 1.62 -7.74 -13.93
C ASN A 134 1.39 -6.23 -13.72
N LEU A 135 2.26 -5.37 -14.24
CA LEU A 135 2.10 -3.93 -14.15
C LEU A 135 0.78 -3.45 -14.80
N ILE A 136 0.20 -2.41 -14.23
CA ILE A 136 -1.01 -1.75 -14.71
C ILE A 136 -0.70 -0.26 -14.91
N SER A 137 -0.70 0.23 -16.15
CA SER A 137 -0.29 1.60 -16.48
C SER A 137 -1.20 2.69 -15.89
N ASP A 138 -2.48 2.39 -15.68
CA ASP A 138 -3.46 3.34 -15.13
C ASP A 138 -3.84 3.00 -13.68
N MET A 139 -2.94 2.32 -12.95
CA MET A 139 -3.19 1.83 -11.60
C MET A 139 -3.61 2.93 -10.62
N PHE A 140 -3.13 4.16 -10.83
CA PHE A 140 -3.35 5.30 -9.92
C PHE A 140 -4.48 6.23 -10.38
N LEU A 141 -5.02 6.02 -11.59
CA LEU A 141 -6.10 6.84 -12.15
C LEU A 141 -7.38 6.72 -11.30
N ASN A 142 -7.94 7.86 -10.89
CA ASN A 142 -9.14 7.97 -10.05
C ASN A 142 -9.00 7.24 -8.68
N LYS A 143 -7.75 7.04 -8.21
CA LYS A 143 -7.50 6.46 -6.89
C LYS A 143 -7.20 7.52 -5.85
N VAL A 144 -7.56 7.23 -4.61
CA VAL A 144 -7.17 8.05 -3.45
C VAL A 144 -5.72 7.78 -3.11
N VAL A 145 -4.99 8.85 -2.81
CA VAL A 145 -3.64 8.77 -2.23
C VAL A 145 -3.62 9.58 -0.94
N PHE A 146 -3.37 8.92 0.16
CA PHE A 146 -3.15 9.61 1.43
C PHE A 146 -1.74 10.19 1.49
N LEU A 147 -1.63 11.48 1.86
CA LEU A 147 -0.38 12.15 2.19
C LEU A 147 -0.31 12.29 3.72
N ILE A 148 0.75 11.72 4.30
CA ILE A 148 0.81 11.48 5.75
C ILE A 148 1.71 12.50 6.44
N ASP A 149 1.19 13.09 7.55
CA ASP A 149 1.94 14.04 8.38
C ASP A 149 2.50 15.23 7.58
N LYS A 150 1.68 15.91 6.78
CA LYS A 150 2.10 17.05 5.94
C LYS A 150 2.88 18.15 6.69
N SER A 151 2.67 18.28 8.00
CA SER A 151 3.39 19.22 8.86
C SER A 151 4.86 18.87 9.09
N LYS A 152 5.29 17.65 8.68
CA LYS A 152 6.67 17.17 8.83
C LYS A 152 7.59 17.51 7.64
N CYS A 153 7.06 18.11 6.60
CA CYS A 153 7.83 18.54 5.43
C CYS A 153 7.58 20.02 5.10
N SER A 154 8.42 20.60 4.22
CA SER A 154 8.22 21.96 3.74
C SER A 154 6.97 22.04 2.83
N ARG A 155 6.35 23.24 2.77
CA ARG A 155 5.24 23.52 1.84
C ARG A 155 5.61 23.18 0.40
N SER A 156 6.86 23.44 -0.01
CA SER A 156 7.36 23.12 -1.35
C SER A 156 7.32 21.62 -1.63
N THR A 157 7.82 20.79 -0.72
CA THR A 157 7.80 19.33 -0.84
C THR A 157 6.39 18.79 -0.87
N TYR A 158 5.51 19.25 0.02
CA TYR A 158 4.10 18.88 0.01
C TYR A 158 3.44 19.21 -1.33
N THR A 159 3.60 20.45 -1.84
CA THR A 159 3.00 20.89 -3.10
C THR A 159 3.52 20.04 -4.28
N LYS A 160 4.83 19.77 -4.33
CA LYS A 160 5.44 18.96 -5.40
C LYS A 160 4.90 17.54 -5.39
N LEU A 161 4.85 16.88 -4.22
CA LEU A 161 4.39 15.49 -4.12
C LEU A 161 2.88 15.37 -4.35
N SER A 162 2.08 16.30 -3.82
CA SER A 162 0.63 16.34 -4.10
C SER A 162 0.36 16.53 -5.59
N SER A 163 1.09 17.46 -6.25
CA SER A 163 0.98 17.66 -7.70
C SER A 163 1.42 16.44 -8.50
N PHE A 164 2.46 15.73 -8.04
CA PHE A 164 2.92 14.49 -8.67
C PHE A 164 1.80 13.43 -8.69
N TRP A 165 1.18 13.14 -7.56
CA TRP A 165 0.09 12.17 -7.50
C TRP A 165 -1.15 12.61 -8.30
N LYS A 166 -1.51 13.89 -8.24
CA LYS A 166 -2.60 14.45 -9.06
C LYS A 166 -2.31 14.34 -10.56
N SER A 167 -1.06 14.50 -10.97
CA SER A 167 -0.66 14.34 -12.38
C SER A 167 -0.69 12.88 -12.86
N LEU A 168 -0.76 11.91 -11.93
CA LEU A 168 -1.06 10.50 -12.22
C LEU A 168 -2.58 10.22 -12.27
N GLY A 169 -3.42 11.25 -12.12
CA GLY A 169 -4.88 11.13 -12.10
C GLY A 169 -5.46 10.74 -10.74
N SER A 170 -4.68 10.82 -9.65
CA SER A 170 -5.14 10.48 -8.30
C SER A 170 -5.76 11.66 -7.58
N HIS A 171 -6.58 11.38 -6.56
CA HIS A 171 -7.09 12.34 -5.58
C HIS A 171 -6.28 12.27 -4.29
N THR A 172 -5.71 13.39 -3.84
CA THR A 172 -4.89 13.41 -2.61
C THR A 172 -5.69 13.85 -1.40
N TYR A 173 -5.54 13.14 -0.27
CA TYR A 173 -6.12 13.48 1.02
C TYR A 173 -5.03 13.46 2.10
N ASP A 174 -5.10 14.42 3.03
CA ASP A 174 -4.16 14.52 4.13
C ASP A 174 -4.68 13.79 5.35
N LEU A 175 -3.83 12.98 5.98
CA LEU A 175 -4.09 12.35 7.27
C LEU A 175 -2.83 12.42 8.13
N ASP A 176 -2.98 12.40 9.45
CA ASP A 176 -1.86 12.01 10.29
C ASP A 176 -1.69 10.48 10.31
N LYS A 177 -0.49 10.01 10.68
CA LYS A 177 -0.17 8.58 10.65
C LYS A 177 -1.01 7.73 11.60
N LYS A 178 -1.55 8.31 12.71
CA LYS A 178 -2.40 7.59 13.66
C LYS A 178 -3.80 7.42 13.09
N GLU A 179 -4.38 8.50 12.57
CA GLU A 179 -5.68 8.49 11.89
C GLU A 179 -5.66 7.52 10.70
N HIS A 180 -4.60 7.57 9.89
CA HIS A 180 -4.39 6.64 8.78
C HIS A 180 -4.41 5.18 9.26
N ASP A 181 -3.60 4.82 10.25
CA ASP A 181 -3.48 3.43 10.69
C ASP A 181 -4.76 2.92 11.37
N ILE A 182 -5.52 3.80 12.06
CA ILE A 182 -6.84 3.46 12.57
C ILE A 182 -7.79 3.19 11.41
N LEU A 183 -7.90 4.11 10.46
CA LEU A 183 -8.76 3.96 9.27
C LEU A 183 -8.44 2.68 8.50
N MET A 184 -7.15 2.41 8.24
CA MET A 184 -6.73 1.20 7.52
C MET A 184 -7.05 -0.07 8.29
N SER A 185 -6.90 -0.07 9.62
CA SER A 185 -7.26 -1.24 10.44
C SER A 185 -8.73 -1.58 10.37
N GLU A 186 -9.59 -0.55 10.25
CA GLU A 186 -11.05 -0.69 10.27
C GLU A 186 -11.67 -0.98 8.90
N THR A 187 -11.00 -0.61 7.82
CA THR A 187 -11.56 -0.71 6.46
C THR A 187 -10.85 -1.73 5.58
N SER A 188 -9.53 -1.84 5.69
CA SER A 188 -8.71 -2.69 4.81
C SER A 188 -8.11 -3.89 5.55
N HIS A 189 -7.34 -3.66 6.63
CA HIS A 189 -6.56 -4.72 7.25
C HIS A 189 -7.45 -5.81 7.86
N ILE A 190 -8.54 -5.41 8.54
CA ILE A 190 -9.49 -6.36 9.12
C ILE A 190 -10.23 -7.16 8.03
N SER A 191 -10.56 -6.53 6.90
CA SER A 191 -11.25 -7.23 5.80
C SER A 191 -10.39 -8.35 5.20
N HIS A 192 -9.09 -8.09 5.02
CA HIS A 192 -8.15 -9.12 4.56
C HIS A 192 -7.95 -10.23 5.61
N LEU A 193 -7.77 -9.84 6.89
CA LEU A 193 -7.65 -10.82 7.96
C LEU A 193 -8.89 -11.74 8.01
N MET A 194 -10.09 -11.16 7.93
CA MET A 194 -11.33 -11.93 7.92
C MET A 194 -11.44 -12.85 6.71
N SER A 195 -10.89 -12.43 5.57
CA SER A 195 -10.84 -13.28 4.38
C SER A 195 -9.94 -14.51 4.60
N TYR A 196 -8.76 -14.33 5.21
CA TYR A 196 -7.90 -15.46 5.59
C TYR A 196 -8.60 -16.39 6.62
N VAL A 197 -9.20 -15.81 7.66
CA VAL A 197 -9.94 -16.58 8.68
C VAL A 197 -11.09 -17.35 8.05
N PHE A 198 -11.88 -16.70 7.18
CA PHE A 198 -13.00 -17.35 6.48
C PHE A 198 -12.52 -18.52 5.62
N MET A 199 -11.48 -18.32 4.82
CA MET A 199 -10.92 -19.38 3.98
C MET A 199 -10.35 -20.54 4.80
N GLN A 200 -9.74 -20.26 5.96
CA GLN A 200 -9.23 -21.29 6.87
C GLN A 200 -10.35 -22.12 7.51
N THR A 201 -11.55 -21.54 7.70
CA THR A 201 -12.70 -22.25 8.28
C THR A 201 -13.43 -23.15 7.28
N LEU A 202 -13.18 -23.00 5.98
CA LEU A 202 -13.81 -23.86 4.97
C LEU A 202 -13.26 -25.28 5.04
N PRO A 203 -14.16 -26.30 5.03
CA PRO A 203 -13.73 -27.70 4.98
C PRO A 203 -12.93 -28.00 3.71
N GLN A 204 -11.84 -28.77 3.84
CA GLN A 204 -10.96 -29.13 2.71
C GLN A 204 -11.72 -29.73 1.52
N ARG A 205 -12.74 -30.56 1.78
CA ARG A 205 -13.61 -31.15 0.75
C ARG A 205 -14.27 -30.12 -0.20
N ILE A 206 -14.50 -28.89 0.29
CA ILE A 206 -15.06 -27.80 -0.54
C ILE A 206 -13.98 -27.23 -1.43
N ILE A 207 -12.73 -27.14 -0.92
CA ILE A 207 -11.58 -26.62 -1.64
C ILE A 207 -11.16 -27.55 -2.77
N ASP A 208 -11.14 -28.88 -2.50
CA ASP A 208 -10.70 -29.91 -3.45
C ASP A 208 -11.66 -30.11 -4.63
N ASN A 209 -12.96 -29.82 -4.47
CA ASN A 209 -14.00 -30.02 -5.48
C ASN A 209 -14.22 -28.83 -6.43
N ASN A 210 -13.14 -28.15 -6.86
CA ASN A 210 -13.21 -27.00 -7.78
C ASN A 210 -14.09 -25.86 -7.25
N LEU A 211 -13.63 -25.24 -6.19
CA LEU A 211 -14.25 -24.13 -5.48
C LEU A 211 -14.88 -23.08 -6.40
N SER A 212 -14.27 -22.84 -7.57
CA SER A 212 -14.73 -21.85 -8.55
C SER A 212 -16.16 -22.09 -9.09
N LEU A 213 -16.59 -23.33 -9.17
CA LEU A 213 -17.93 -23.68 -9.66
C LEU A 213 -19.00 -23.62 -8.57
N LEU A 214 -18.61 -23.79 -7.31
CA LEU A 214 -19.52 -23.81 -6.15
C LEU A 214 -19.68 -22.43 -5.50
N LEU A 215 -18.87 -21.43 -5.89
CA LEU A 215 -18.81 -20.16 -5.21
C LEU A 215 -19.83 -19.16 -5.76
N GLY A 216 -20.79 -18.80 -4.93
CA GLY A 216 -21.54 -17.56 -5.09
C GLY A 216 -20.64 -16.31 -4.99
N GLY A 217 -21.16 -15.15 -5.42
CA GLY A 217 -20.38 -13.90 -5.48
C GLY A 217 -19.69 -13.49 -4.17
N GLY A 218 -20.30 -13.77 -3.01
CA GLY A 218 -19.73 -13.40 -1.71
C GLY A 218 -18.41 -14.10 -1.39
N ILE A 219 -18.28 -15.39 -1.70
CA ILE A 219 -17.05 -16.15 -1.41
C ILE A 219 -15.92 -15.75 -2.36
N ARG A 220 -16.19 -15.38 -3.61
CA ARG A 220 -15.17 -15.00 -4.60
C ARG A 220 -14.29 -13.85 -4.10
N GLU A 221 -14.87 -12.87 -3.40
CA GLU A 221 -14.10 -11.76 -2.86
C GLU A 221 -13.17 -12.22 -1.73
N HIS A 222 -13.62 -13.12 -0.83
CA HIS A 222 -12.74 -13.70 0.18
C HIS A 222 -11.60 -14.52 -0.43
N VAL A 223 -11.87 -15.30 -1.48
CA VAL A 223 -10.82 -16.01 -2.23
C VAL A 223 -9.82 -15.02 -2.80
N ARG A 224 -10.27 -13.98 -3.49
CA ARG A 224 -9.39 -12.96 -4.10
C ARG A 224 -8.50 -12.30 -3.06
N LEU A 225 -9.06 -11.85 -1.94
CA LEU A 225 -8.31 -11.19 -0.88
C LEU A 225 -7.30 -12.13 -0.21
N SER A 226 -7.67 -13.39 0.01
CA SER A 226 -6.78 -14.39 0.64
C SER A 226 -5.63 -14.87 -0.25
N GLN A 227 -5.66 -14.57 -1.56
CA GLN A 227 -4.57 -14.87 -2.50
C GLN A 227 -3.49 -13.76 -2.53
N SER A 228 -3.63 -12.71 -1.74
CA SER A 228 -2.62 -11.65 -1.61
C SER A 228 -1.33 -12.18 -0.96
N SER A 229 -0.17 -11.50 -1.24
CA SER A 229 1.14 -11.93 -0.73
C SER A 229 1.14 -12.10 0.81
N PRO A 230 1.47 -13.30 1.32
CA PRO A 230 1.56 -13.54 2.76
C PRO A 230 2.61 -12.66 3.45
N GLU A 231 3.75 -12.42 2.79
CA GLU A 231 4.85 -11.60 3.33
C GLU A 231 4.40 -10.15 3.50
N MET A 232 3.72 -9.60 2.51
CA MET A 232 3.18 -8.23 2.55
C MET A 232 2.14 -8.09 3.67
N TRP A 233 1.21 -9.03 3.79
CA TRP A 233 0.15 -8.95 4.79
C TRP A 233 0.68 -9.19 6.20
N THR A 234 1.67 -10.08 6.37
CA THR A 234 2.37 -10.24 7.65
C THR A 234 2.99 -8.92 8.09
N ASP A 235 3.70 -8.22 7.19
CA ASP A 235 4.31 -6.91 7.47
C ASP A 235 3.24 -5.88 7.89
N ILE A 236 2.12 -5.80 7.18
CA ILE A 236 1.00 -4.92 7.49
C ILE A 236 0.39 -5.23 8.86
N PHE A 237 0.09 -6.49 9.14
CA PHE A 237 -0.53 -6.90 10.41
C PHE A 237 0.37 -6.60 11.60
N ILE A 238 1.66 -6.90 11.50
CA ILE A 238 2.62 -6.63 12.59
C ILE A 238 2.83 -5.13 12.81
N ASN A 239 2.97 -4.36 11.74
CA ASN A 239 3.19 -2.92 11.86
C ASN A 239 1.96 -2.17 12.40
N ASN A 240 0.75 -2.65 12.17
CA ASN A 240 -0.49 -2.05 12.69
C ASN A 240 -1.21 -2.91 13.75
N LYS A 241 -0.48 -3.80 14.43
CA LYS A 241 -1.04 -4.82 15.35
C LYS A 241 -1.97 -4.24 16.42
N ASN A 242 -1.64 -3.09 16.99
CA ASN A 242 -2.42 -2.51 18.11
C ASN A 242 -3.83 -2.06 17.66
N ASN A 243 -3.93 -1.44 16.49
CA ASN A 243 -5.23 -1.04 15.94
C ASN A 243 -5.99 -2.25 15.39
N LEU A 244 -5.28 -3.17 14.73
CA LEU A 244 -5.88 -4.40 14.21
C LEU A 244 -6.49 -5.24 15.34
N ASN A 245 -5.80 -5.42 16.48
CA ASN A 245 -6.34 -6.11 17.64
C ASN A 245 -7.65 -5.49 18.17
N LYS A 246 -7.73 -4.14 18.19
CA LYS A 246 -8.99 -3.47 18.57
C LYS A 246 -10.12 -3.79 17.57
N SER A 247 -9.81 -3.89 16.29
CA SER A 247 -10.78 -4.26 15.26
C SER A 247 -11.22 -5.72 15.38
N ILE A 248 -10.28 -6.63 15.70
CA ILE A 248 -10.56 -8.05 15.98
C ILE A 248 -11.52 -8.17 17.15
N ILE A 249 -11.23 -7.56 18.30
CA ILE A 249 -12.10 -7.60 19.49
C ILE A 249 -13.52 -7.10 19.17
N ARG A 250 -13.64 -6.05 18.33
CA ARG A 250 -14.97 -5.57 17.91
C ARG A 250 -15.73 -6.61 17.07
N ILE A 251 -15.04 -7.34 16.20
CA ILE A 251 -15.66 -8.42 15.41
C ILE A 251 -16.07 -9.59 16.29
N GLU A 252 -15.20 -10.03 17.20
CA GLU A 252 -15.49 -11.10 18.16
C GLU A 252 -16.75 -10.78 18.98
N ASN A 253 -16.84 -9.55 19.50
CA ASN A 253 -18.02 -9.12 20.26
C ASN A 253 -19.30 -9.13 19.38
N ASN A 254 -19.22 -8.70 18.14
CA ASN A 254 -20.36 -8.74 17.22
C ASN A 254 -20.73 -10.18 16.85
N LEU A 255 -19.76 -11.06 16.58
CA LEU A 255 -20.01 -12.48 16.31
C LEU A 255 -20.68 -13.15 17.50
N ASN A 256 -20.22 -12.88 18.72
CA ASN A 256 -20.83 -13.41 19.96
C ASN A 256 -22.28 -12.93 20.12
N ARG A 257 -22.55 -11.66 19.78
CA ARG A 257 -23.91 -11.10 19.77
C ARG A 257 -24.82 -11.82 18.78
N PHE A 258 -24.37 -12.00 17.54
CA PHE A 258 -25.13 -12.74 16.52
C PHE A 258 -25.37 -14.20 16.96
N ARG A 259 -24.33 -14.89 17.43
CA ARG A 259 -24.43 -16.26 17.94
C ARG A 259 -25.49 -16.38 19.02
N LYS A 260 -25.53 -15.43 19.98
CA LYS A 260 -26.55 -15.41 21.03
C LYS A 260 -27.96 -15.27 20.44
N LEU A 261 -28.19 -14.29 19.57
CA LEU A 261 -29.51 -14.07 18.97
C LEU A 261 -29.99 -15.26 18.13
N ILE A 262 -29.08 -15.93 17.43
CA ILE A 262 -29.38 -17.14 16.66
C ILE A 262 -29.77 -18.30 17.60
N ASN A 263 -29.00 -18.54 18.68
CA ASN A 263 -29.29 -19.59 19.65
C ASN A 263 -30.64 -19.36 20.38
N ASP A 264 -30.93 -18.08 20.68
CA ASP A 264 -32.19 -17.70 21.34
C ASP A 264 -33.39 -17.71 20.35
N SER A 265 -33.16 -17.94 19.05
CA SER A 265 -34.16 -17.86 17.96
C SER A 265 -34.97 -16.55 17.97
N ASP A 266 -34.32 -15.42 18.37
CA ASP A 266 -34.96 -14.11 18.51
C ASP A 266 -35.06 -13.40 17.16
N GLU A 267 -35.99 -13.87 16.31
CA GLU A 267 -36.20 -13.34 14.96
C GLU A 267 -36.43 -11.83 14.94
N LYS A 268 -37.20 -11.29 15.90
CA LYS A 268 -37.50 -9.85 15.94
C LYS A 268 -36.24 -9.01 16.15
N LYS A 269 -35.36 -9.42 17.08
CA LYS A 269 -34.11 -8.72 17.34
C LYS A 269 -33.11 -8.92 16.19
N ILE A 270 -33.07 -10.09 15.55
CA ILE A 270 -32.24 -10.34 14.38
C ILE A 270 -32.64 -9.38 13.25
N ILE A 271 -33.94 -9.32 12.90
CA ILE A 271 -34.46 -8.43 11.86
C ILE A 271 -34.14 -6.96 12.18
N SER A 272 -34.38 -6.54 13.43
CA SER A 272 -34.06 -5.17 13.87
C SER A 272 -32.59 -4.83 13.71
N LEU A 273 -31.70 -5.76 14.09
CA LEU A 273 -30.25 -5.58 13.96
C LEU A 273 -29.82 -5.49 12.48
N LEU A 274 -30.31 -6.38 11.61
CA LEU A 274 -30.02 -6.36 10.18
C LEU A 274 -30.51 -5.08 9.51
N LYS A 275 -31.73 -4.59 9.81
CA LYS A 275 -32.25 -3.30 9.33
C LYS A 275 -31.35 -2.13 9.76
N LYS A 276 -30.88 -2.13 11.02
CA LYS A 276 -29.94 -1.09 11.50
C LYS A 276 -28.60 -1.10 10.72
N ILE A 277 -28.09 -2.27 10.40
CA ILE A 277 -26.85 -2.40 9.60
C ILE A 277 -27.09 -1.90 8.16
N ASN A 278 -28.18 -2.32 7.52
CA ASN A 278 -28.55 -1.87 6.16
C ASN A 278 -28.66 -0.34 6.06
N ASN A 279 -29.17 0.31 7.10
CA ASN A 279 -29.30 1.76 7.12
C ASN A 279 -27.96 2.51 7.32
N LYS A 280 -26.91 1.82 7.78
CA LYS A 280 -25.55 2.41 7.86
C LYS A 280 -24.82 2.42 6.51
N THR A 281 -25.28 1.62 5.56
CA THR A 281 -24.59 1.41 4.28
C THR A 281 -25.29 2.15 3.12
N LYS A 282 -26.39 2.81 3.41
CA LYS A 282 -27.08 3.77 2.52
C LYS A 282 -26.57 5.20 2.76
#